data_70410c2f7e77f50686e8eadb054a0eec
#
_entry.id   70410c2f7e77f50686e8eadb054a0eec
#
_cell.length_a   1.000
_cell.length_b   1.000
_cell.length_c   1.000
_cell.angle_alpha   90.00
_cell.angle_beta   90.00
_cell.angle_gamma   90.00
#
_symmetry.space_group_name_H-M   'P 1'
#
loop_
_entity.id
_entity.type
_entity.pdbx_description
1 polymer ?
#
loop_
_entity_poly.entity_id
_entity_poly.type
_entity_poly.pdbx_seq_one_letter_code
_entity_poly.pdbx_strand_id
1 'polypeptide(L)'
;MSNKGSGIGSIYFNKQRKSWNAQYKEYDMNTGKMKCKTKSFKTQEEAKKYLSTIMYQKQNPLYIEHNGIPICELMRANLKLKLDTNQISPTQYGRVSTTIDKLEKIPIGRKNIDEITSDEIQEYLNSISNLSNSSIKKIHGQFAQTFKVAMNKGYIMRNPMNNVIRPISQKQDKKVRALTIDEQQEFTDYLLSKNLNQCKY
;
A
#
# COMPACT_ATOMS: atom_id res chain seq x y z
N MET A 1 37.86 -23.03 24.55
CA MET A 1 38.14 -22.82 23.11
C MET A 1 37.16 -21.77 22.60
N SER A 2 37.62 -20.57 22.31
CA SER A 2 36.78 -19.51 21.77
C SER A 2 36.64 -19.73 20.25
N ASN A 3 35.44 -20.09 19.82
CA ASN A 3 35.13 -20.08 18.38
C ASN A 3 35.30 -18.65 17.86
N LYS A 4 36.33 -18.41 17.08
CA LYS A 4 36.46 -17.22 16.25
C LYS A 4 35.29 -17.21 15.29
N GLY A 5 34.21 -16.51 15.65
CA GLY A 5 33.07 -16.31 14.77
C GLY A 5 33.52 -15.58 13.50
N SER A 6 33.18 -16.12 12.36
CA SER A 6 33.25 -15.44 11.05
C SER A 6 32.66 -14.03 11.23
N GLY A 7 33.39 -12.99 10.88
CA GLY A 7 33.20 -11.56 11.22
C GLY A 7 31.84 -10.87 11.04
N ILE A 8 30.74 -11.60 10.97
CA ILE A 8 29.40 -11.11 10.62
C ILE A 8 28.44 -11.13 11.82
N GLY A 9 28.62 -12.03 12.79
CA GLY A 9 27.78 -12.11 13.99
C GLY A 9 28.11 -13.30 14.87
N SER A 10 27.65 -13.28 16.12
CA SER A 10 27.86 -14.32 17.12
C SER A 10 26.58 -14.63 17.88
N ILE A 11 26.48 -15.88 18.36
CA ILE A 11 25.38 -16.35 19.24
C ILE A 11 26.01 -16.80 20.54
N TYR A 12 25.47 -16.32 21.66
CA TYR A 12 25.90 -16.72 22.98
C TYR A 12 24.74 -16.82 23.97
N PHE A 13 24.92 -17.64 24.98
CA PHE A 13 23.93 -17.81 26.04
C PHE A 13 24.22 -16.83 27.18
N ASN A 14 23.23 -16.02 27.54
CA ASN A 14 23.31 -15.12 28.67
C ASN A 14 22.80 -15.85 29.91
N LYS A 15 23.73 -16.23 30.81
CA LYS A 15 23.41 -16.98 32.03
C LYS A 15 22.53 -16.21 33.02
N GLN A 16 22.65 -14.89 33.10
CA GLN A 16 21.88 -14.04 34.02
C GLN A 16 20.42 -13.94 33.58
N ARG A 17 20.18 -13.76 32.27
CA ARG A 17 18.82 -13.61 31.70
C ARG A 17 18.24 -14.92 31.19
N LYS A 18 18.98 -16.03 31.32
CA LYS A 18 18.60 -17.36 30.80
C LYS A 18 18.09 -17.31 29.35
N SER A 19 18.76 -16.54 28.49
CA SER A 19 18.34 -16.29 27.12
C SER A 19 19.51 -16.42 26.15
N TRP A 20 19.19 -16.78 24.91
CA TRP A 20 20.14 -16.82 23.81
C TRP A 20 20.19 -15.45 23.12
N ASN A 21 21.37 -14.91 22.94
CA ASN A 21 21.57 -13.62 22.29
C ASN A 21 22.22 -13.81 20.93
N ALA A 22 21.63 -13.21 19.90
CA ALA A 22 22.21 -13.05 18.58
C ALA A 22 22.77 -11.64 18.49
N GLN A 23 24.06 -11.50 18.21
CA GLN A 23 24.77 -10.23 18.09
C GLN A 23 25.35 -10.08 16.68
N TYR A 24 25.17 -8.91 16.06
CA TYR A 24 25.74 -8.60 14.76
C TYR A 24 26.13 -7.13 14.69
N LYS A 25 27.04 -6.80 13.76
CA LYS A 25 27.49 -5.43 13.51
C LYS A 25 26.68 -4.83 12.36
N GLU A 26 26.22 -3.61 12.52
CA GLU A 26 25.52 -2.83 11.50
C GLU A 26 26.17 -1.47 11.34
N TYR A 27 26.19 -0.97 10.11
CA TYR A 27 26.73 0.36 9.80
C TYR A 27 25.64 1.40 10.06
N ASP A 28 25.90 2.36 10.93
CA ASP A 28 24.99 3.46 11.21
C ASP A 28 25.30 4.63 10.26
N MET A 29 24.40 4.86 9.32
CA MET A 29 24.51 5.92 8.31
C MET A 29 24.61 7.32 8.92
N ASN A 30 24.01 7.54 10.10
CA ASN A 30 24.01 8.86 10.75
C ASN A 30 25.34 9.17 11.45
N THR A 31 26.02 8.16 11.96
CA THR A 31 27.26 8.33 12.72
C THR A 31 28.51 7.87 11.97
N GLY A 32 28.36 7.22 10.83
CA GLY A 32 29.48 6.68 10.03
C GLY A 32 30.25 5.55 10.73
N LYS A 33 29.70 4.93 11.79
CA LYS A 33 30.40 3.93 12.61
C LYS A 33 29.64 2.59 12.63
N MET A 34 30.40 1.50 12.80
CA MET A 34 29.83 0.17 13.02
C MET A 34 29.26 0.06 14.44
N LYS A 35 27.96 -0.16 14.58
CA LYS A 35 27.27 -0.44 15.85
C LYS A 35 26.98 -1.92 16.01
N CYS A 36 27.16 -2.43 17.22
CA CYS A 36 26.74 -3.78 17.60
C CYS A 36 25.24 -3.77 18.00
N LYS A 37 24.43 -4.55 17.31
CA LYS A 37 23.05 -4.82 17.70
C LYS A 37 22.94 -6.22 18.29
N THR A 38 22.17 -6.35 19.37
CA THR A 38 21.93 -7.63 20.08
C THR A 38 20.43 -7.85 20.24
N LYS A 39 19.96 -9.05 19.92
CA LYS A 39 18.57 -9.47 20.13
C LYS A 39 18.53 -10.77 20.93
N SER A 40 17.65 -10.85 21.93
CA SER A 40 17.52 -12.00 22.84
C SER A 40 16.36 -12.90 22.40
N PHE A 41 16.56 -14.23 22.56
CA PHE A 41 15.62 -15.28 22.18
C PHE A 41 15.52 -16.32 23.29
N LYS A 42 14.44 -17.08 23.30
CA LYS A 42 14.25 -18.17 24.27
C LYS A 42 15.07 -19.41 23.93
N THR A 43 15.23 -19.69 22.64
CA THR A 43 15.94 -20.89 22.15
C THR A 43 17.15 -20.51 21.29
N GLN A 44 18.12 -21.44 21.24
CA GLN A 44 19.31 -21.28 20.39
C GLN A 44 18.94 -21.31 18.90
N GLU A 45 17.94 -22.11 18.54
CA GLU A 45 17.49 -22.25 17.16
C GLU A 45 16.88 -20.97 16.62
N GLU A 46 16.06 -20.30 17.42
CA GLU A 46 15.52 -18.96 17.07
C GLU A 46 16.63 -17.94 16.86
N ALA A 47 17.63 -17.92 17.74
CA ALA A 47 18.79 -17.03 17.62
C ALA A 47 19.60 -17.33 16.35
N LYS A 48 19.80 -18.63 15.99
CA LYS A 48 20.46 -19.05 14.75
C LYS A 48 19.67 -18.63 13.52
N LYS A 49 18.36 -18.90 13.52
CA LYS A 49 17.46 -18.54 12.43
C LYS A 49 17.45 -17.02 12.19
N TYR A 50 17.38 -16.24 13.27
CA TYR A 50 17.45 -14.79 13.19
C TYR A 50 18.78 -14.30 12.59
N LEU A 51 19.91 -14.83 13.06
CA LEU A 51 21.22 -14.43 12.55
C LEU A 51 21.41 -14.82 11.09
N SER A 52 20.96 -16.02 10.67
CA SER A 52 20.99 -16.42 9.27
C SER A 52 20.14 -15.52 8.37
N THR A 53 18.98 -15.06 8.86
CA THR A 53 18.14 -14.09 8.15
C THR A 53 18.88 -12.77 7.97
N ILE A 54 19.52 -12.23 9.01
CA ILE A 54 20.30 -11.00 8.93
C ILE A 54 21.50 -11.15 7.97
N MET A 55 22.16 -12.32 7.98
CA MET A 55 23.25 -12.60 7.03
C MET A 55 22.76 -12.63 5.59
N TYR A 56 21.63 -13.31 5.34
CA TYR A 56 21.01 -13.35 4.01
C TYR A 56 20.63 -11.95 3.53
N GLN A 57 20.08 -11.12 4.43
CA GLN A 57 19.75 -9.71 4.17
C GLN A 57 20.98 -8.90 3.74
N LYS A 58 22.09 -9.04 4.45
CA LYS A 58 23.35 -8.33 4.15
C LYS A 58 24.05 -8.78 2.88
N GLN A 59 23.89 -10.05 2.52
CA GLN A 59 24.46 -10.61 1.28
C GLN A 59 23.61 -10.29 0.05
N ASN A 60 22.32 -9.95 0.25
CA ASN A 60 21.38 -9.64 -0.81
C ASN A 60 21.10 -8.11 -0.80
N PRO A 61 21.78 -7.31 -1.64
CA PRO A 61 21.55 -5.86 -1.70
C PRO A 61 20.12 -5.50 -2.14
N LEU A 62 19.36 -6.47 -2.64
CA LEU A 62 17.94 -6.35 -2.99
C LEU A 62 16.99 -6.73 -1.86
N TYR A 63 17.51 -7.10 -0.68
CA TYR A 63 16.66 -7.41 0.45
C TYR A 63 15.98 -6.14 0.98
N ILE A 64 14.68 -6.17 0.96
CA ILE A 64 13.84 -5.11 1.53
C ILE A 64 13.46 -5.55 2.94
N GLU A 65 13.82 -4.75 3.93
CA GLU A 65 13.34 -4.95 5.30
C GLU A 65 11.81 -4.82 5.31
N HIS A 66 11.12 -5.81 5.90
CA HIS A 66 9.66 -5.75 6.05
C HIS A 66 9.30 -4.53 6.91
N ASN A 67 8.95 -3.44 6.27
CA ASN A 67 8.70 -2.16 6.96
C ASN A 67 7.32 -2.11 7.64
N GLY A 68 6.52 -3.16 7.50
CA GLY A 68 5.22 -3.26 8.15
C GLY A 68 4.27 -2.08 7.86
N ILE A 69 4.37 -1.48 6.67
CA ILE A 69 3.55 -0.32 6.29
C ILE A 69 2.22 -0.82 5.72
N PRO A 70 1.09 -0.51 6.37
CA PRO A 70 -0.23 -0.83 5.86
C PRO A 70 -0.47 -0.15 4.50
N ILE A 71 -1.11 -0.87 3.56
CA ILE A 71 -1.36 -0.33 2.22
C ILE A 71 -2.16 0.97 2.26
N CYS A 72 -3.17 1.08 3.13
CA CYS A 72 -4.00 2.29 3.25
C CYS A 72 -3.20 3.49 3.77
N GLU A 73 -2.22 3.28 4.64
CA GLU A 73 -1.33 4.35 5.11
C GLU A 73 -0.49 4.91 3.97
N LEU A 74 0.12 4.02 3.16
CA LEU A 74 0.88 4.45 1.97
C LEU A 74 -0.01 5.15 0.94
N MET A 75 -1.25 4.67 0.74
CA MET A 75 -2.23 5.34 -0.13
C MET A 75 -2.54 6.76 0.34
N ARG A 76 -2.77 6.95 1.65
CA ARG A 76 -3.05 8.28 2.24
C ARG A 76 -1.84 9.21 2.10
N ALA A 77 -0.64 8.73 2.39
CA ALA A 77 0.58 9.51 2.24
C ALA A 77 0.77 9.99 0.79
N ASN A 78 0.57 9.10 -0.19
CA ASN A 78 0.65 9.46 -1.61
C ASN A 78 -0.45 10.43 -2.03
N LEU A 79 -1.66 10.26 -1.51
CA LEU A 79 -2.79 11.14 -1.80
C LEU A 79 -2.54 12.54 -1.26
N LYS A 80 -2.02 12.64 -0.02
CA LYS A 80 -1.64 13.91 0.60
C LYS A 80 -0.55 14.62 -0.19
N LEU A 81 0.50 13.89 -0.57
CA LEU A 81 1.58 14.44 -1.40
C LEU A 81 1.05 15.06 -2.70
N LYS A 82 0.09 14.41 -3.36
CA LYS A 82 -0.52 14.96 -4.58
C LYS A 82 -1.34 16.22 -4.34
N LEU A 83 -2.01 16.30 -3.19
CA LEU A 83 -2.72 17.52 -2.80
C LEU A 83 -1.74 18.65 -2.54
N ASP A 84 -0.69 18.39 -1.77
CA ASP A 84 0.34 19.36 -1.39
C ASP A 84 1.13 19.86 -2.61
N THR A 85 1.25 19.02 -3.65
CA THR A 85 1.89 19.38 -4.94
C THR A 85 0.90 19.92 -5.99
N ASN A 86 -0.34 20.21 -5.61
CA ASN A 86 -1.40 20.70 -6.50
C ASN A 86 -1.70 19.83 -7.74
N GLN A 87 -1.39 18.52 -7.67
CA GLN A 87 -1.69 17.56 -8.75
C GLN A 87 -3.16 17.13 -8.75
N ILE A 88 -3.86 17.33 -7.65
CA ILE A 88 -5.29 17.01 -7.49
C ILE A 88 -6.01 18.14 -6.75
N SER A 89 -7.30 18.31 -7.06
CA SER A 89 -8.15 19.27 -6.35
C SER A 89 -8.57 18.75 -4.97
N PRO A 90 -8.94 19.64 -4.00
CA PRO A 90 -9.49 19.23 -2.71
C PRO A 90 -10.71 18.32 -2.84
N THR A 91 -11.58 18.58 -3.82
CA THR A 91 -12.75 17.74 -4.10
C THR A 91 -12.36 16.33 -4.53
N GLN A 92 -11.33 16.21 -5.37
CA GLN A 92 -10.81 14.90 -5.79
C GLN A 92 -10.14 14.18 -4.63
N TYR A 93 -9.40 14.90 -3.79
CA TYR A 93 -8.81 14.36 -2.56
C TYR A 93 -9.89 13.72 -1.67
N GLY A 94 -10.98 14.43 -1.38
CA GLY A 94 -12.07 13.90 -0.55
C GLY A 94 -12.71 12.63 -1.12
N ARG A 95 -12.93 12.57 -2.45
CA ARG A 95 -13.49 11.37 -3.12
C ARG A 95 -12.56 10.16 -3.01
N VAL A 96 -11.25 10.36 -3.19
CA VAL A 96 -10.27 9.27 -3.09
C VAL A 96 -10.09 8.84 -1.63
N SER A 97 -10.04 9.79 -0.69
CA SER A 97 -9.98 9.51 0.76
C SER A 97 -11.13 8.59 1.20
N THR A 98 -12.37 8.92 0.81
CA THR A 98 -13.54 8.07 1.09
C THR A 98 -13.39 6.64 0.53
N THR A 99 -12.71 6.49 -0.62
CA THR A 99 -12.45 5.16 -1.20
C THR A 99 -11.43 4.39 -0.35
N ILE A 100 -10.39 5.05 0.13
CA ILE A 100 -9.38 4.46 1.03
C ILE A 100 -10.02 4.07 2.37
N ASP A 101 -10.92 4.90 2.92
CA ASP A 101 -11.64 4.62 4.17
C ASP A 101 -12.52 3.35 4.05
N LYS A 102 -13.12 3.13 2.88
CA LYS A 102 -13.85 1.90 2.59
C LYS A 102 -12.92 0.69 2.48
N LEU A 103 -11.76 0.85 1.85
CA LEU A 103 -10.75 -0.20 1.70
C LEU A 103 -10.17 -0.61 3.06
N GLU A 104 -9.93 0.32 3.97
CA GLU A 104 -9.38 0.06 5.30
C GLU A 104 -10.30 -0.81 6.18
N LYS A 105 -11.61 -0.83 5.90
CA LYS A 105 -12.58 -1.69 6.59
C LYS A 105 -12.48 -3.16 6.20
N ILE A 106 -11.81 -3.46 5.09
CA ILE A 106 -11.66 -4.81 4.55
C ILE A 106 -10.26 -5.38 4.90
N PRO A 107 -10.11 -6.72 5.00
CA PRO A 107 -8.85 -7.33 5.40
C PRO A 107 -7.63 -6.88 4.58
N ILE A 108 -7.75 -6.79 3.26
CA ILE A 108 -6.65 -6.37 2.37
C ILE A 108 -6.16 -4.95 2.66
N GLY A 109 -7.06 -4.04 3.09
CA GLY A 109 -6.69 -2.65 3.40
C GLY A 109 -5.85 -2.48 4.67
N ARG A 110 -5.85 -3.48 5.54
CA ARG A 110 -5.09 -3.50 6.80
C ARG A 110 -3.77 -4.25 6.68
N LYS A 111 -3.57 -5.00 5.59
CA LYS A 111 -2.34 -5.74 5.35
C LYS A 111 -1.17 -4.82 5.04
N ASN A 112 0.01 -5.28 5.41
CA ASN A 112 1.24 -4.64 5.02
C ASN A 112 1.48 -4.80 3.50
N ILE A 113 2.08 -3.78 2.89
CA ILE A 113 2.23 -3.70 1.42
C ILE A 113 3.06 -4.86 0.85
N ASP A 114 3.99 -5.40 1.62
CA ASP A 114 4.88 -6.50 1.26
C ASP A 114 4.24 -7.90 1.40
N GLU A 115 3.13 -7.99 2.14
CA GLU A 115 2.39 -9.24 2.37
C GLU A 115 1.25 -9.46 1.35
N ILE A 116 0.90 -8.43 0.57
CA ILE A 116 -0.23 -8.49 -0.36
C ILE A 116 0.16 -9.22 -1.64
N THR A 117 -0.61 -10.25 -1.99
CA THR A 117 -0.40 -11.06 -3.19
C THR A 117 -1.27 -10.57 -4.37
N SER A 118 -0.89 -10.98 -5.60
CA SER A 118 -1.67 -10.70 -6.80
C SER A 118 -3.08 -11.32 -6.72
N ASP A 119 -3.17 -12.52 -6.13
CA ASP A 119 -4.44 -13.27 -6.02
C ASP A 119 -5.42 -12.56 -5.09
N GLU A 120 -4.95 -12.05 -3.96
CA GLU A 120 -5.80 -11.28 -3.04
C GLU A 120 -6.32 -9.97 -3.66
N ILE A 121 -5.49 -9.31 -4.47
CA ILE A 121 -5.93 -8.12 -5.20
C ILE A 121 -6.98 -8.50 -6.24
N GLN A 122 -6.76 -9.62 -6.96
CA GLN A 122 -7.70 -10.12 -7.96
C GLN A 122 -9.04 -10.49 -7.33
N GLU A 123 -9.04 -11.22 -6.21
CA GLU A 123 -10.24 -11.57 -5.46
C GLU A 123 -11.01 -10.32 -5.03
N TYR A 124 -10.31 -9.34 -4.48
CA TYR A 124 -10.93 -8.07 -4.11
C TYR A 124 -11.54 -7.35 -5.31
N LEU A 125 -10.82 -7.24 -6.42
CA LEU A 125 -11.35 -6.59 -7.63
C LEU A 125 -12.56 -7.35 -8.20
N ASN A 126 -12.54 -8.67 -8.16
CA ASN A 126 -13.68 -9.50 -8.58
C ASN A 126 -14.90 -9.28 -7.67
N SER A 127 -14.69 -9.11 -6.37
CA SER A 127 -15.78 -8.87 -5.40
C SER A 127 -16.51 -7.54 -5.63
N ILE A 128 -15.86 -6.57 -6.26
CA ILE A 128 -16.43 -5.26 -6.59
C ILE A 128 -16.90 -5.14 -8.05
N SER A 129 -17.02 -6.25 -8.78
CA SER A 129 -17.48 -6.28 -10.19
C SER A 129 -18.90 -5.74 -10.38
N ASN A 130 -19.69 -5.64 -9.31
CA ASN A 130 -21.02 -5.01 -9.28
C ASN A 130 -20.97 -3.47 -9.35
N LEU A 131 -19.80 -2.85 -9.21
CA LEU A 131 -19.63 -1.41 -9.39
C LEU A 131 -19.56 -1.06 -10.89
N SER A 132 -19.69 0.23 -11.23
CA SER A 132 -19.50 0.72 -12.60
C SER A 132 -18.05 0.54 -13.08
N ASN A 133 -17.87 0.37 -14.40
CA ASN A 133 -16.55 0.26 -15.03
C ASN A 133 -15.61 1.42 -14.64
N SER A 134 -16.14 2.63 -14.53
CA SER A 134 -15.37 3.81 -14.11
C SER A 134 -14.89 3.71 -12.66
N SER A 135 -15.70 3.15 -11.75
CA SER A 135 -15.34 2.93 -10.35
C SER A 135 -14.27 1.87 -10.22
N ILE A 136 -14.44 0.73 -10.89
CA ILE A 136 -13.45 -0.36 -10.90
C ILE A 136 -12.12 0.15 -11.46
N LYS A 137 -12.14 0.91 -12.56
CA LYS A 137 -10.92 1.51 -13.15
C LYS A 137 -10.21 2.43 -12.16
N LYS A 138 -10.94 3.25 -11.40
CA LYS A 138 -10.35 4.14 -10.39
C LYS A 138 -9.70 3.37 -9.26
N ILE A 139 -10.38 2.34 -8.71
CA ILE A 139 -9.85 1.51 -7.63
C ILE A 139 -8.61 0.74 -8.10
N HIS A 140 -8.67 0.09 -9.25
CA HIS A 140 -7.53 -0.59 -9.86
C HIS A 140 -6.34 0.37 -10.04
N GLY A 141 -6.59 1.58 -10.54
CA GLY A 141 -5.56 2.61 -10.72
C GLY A 141 -4.91 3.06 -9.39
N GLN A 142 -5.68 3.12 -8.29
CA GLN A 142 -5.14 3.42 -6.96
C GLN A 142 -4.18 2.33 -6.48
N PHE A 143 -4.54 1.04 -6.62
CA PHE A 143 -3.64 -0.06 -6.31
C PHE A 143 -2.37 0.01 -7.17
N ALA A 144 -2.53 0.11 -8.50
CA ALA A 144 -1.39 0.15 -9.42
C ALA A 144 -0.40 1.27 -9.08
N GLN A 145 -0.92 2.46 -8.76
CA GLN A 145 -0.09 3.59 -8.38
C GLN A 145 0.60 3.38 -7.02
N THR A 146 -0.12 2.82 -6.04
CA THR A 146 0.44 2.58 -4.71
C THR A 146 1.57 1.56 -4.76
N PHE A 147 1.39 0.45 -5.48
CA PHE A 147 2.44 -0.54 -5.65
C PHE A 147 3.62 -0.03 -6.48
N LYS A 148 3.37 0.83 -7.48
CA LYS A 148 4.46 1.50 -8.20
C LYS A 148 5.30 2.38 -7.28
N VAL A 149 4.65 3.15 -6.40
CA VAL A 149 5.35 3.98 -5.41
C VAL A 149 6.08 3.12 -4.38
N ALA A 150 5.45 2.03 -3.91
CA ALA A 150 6.08 1.09 -2.99
C ALA A 150 7.35 0.47 -3.58
N MET A 151 7.32 0.09 -4.86
CA MET A 151 8.49 -0.44 -5.55
C MET A 151 9.59 0.63 -5.72
N ASN A 152 9.23 1.85 -6.09
CA ASN A 152 10.18 2.96 -6.23
C ASN A 152 10.83 3.35 -4.91
N LYS A 153 10.12 3.21 -3.78
CA LYS A 153 10.64 3.45 -2.44
C LYS A 153 11.39 2.24 -1.85
N GLY A 154 11.46 1.14 -2.57
CA GLY A 154 12.12 -0.06 -2.10
C GLY A 154 11.34 -0.83 -1.02
N TYR A 155 10.03 -0.64 -0.86
CA TYR A 155 9.21 -1.37 0.10
C TYR A 155 8.85 -2.78 -0.39
N ILE A 156 8.85 -2.99 -1.70
CA ILE A 156 8.60 -4.27 -2.35
C ILE A 156 9.57 -4.47 -3.53
N MET A 157 9.92 -5.72 -3.80
CA MET A 157 10.81 -6.06 -4.92
C MET A 157 10.05 -6.29 -6.23
N ARG A 158 8.82 -6.76 -6.14
CA ARG A 158 7.97 -7.07 -7.30
C ARG A 158 6.62 -6.39 -7.15
N ASN A 159 6.11 -5.90 -8.26
CA ASN A 159 4.78 -5.29 -8.28
C ASN A 159 3.72 -6.38 -8.45
N PRO A 160 2.86 -6.65 -7.45
CA PRO A 160 1.81 -7.67 -7.56
C PRO A 160 0.76 -7.32 -8.62
N MET A 161 0.63 -6.06 -9.00
CA MET A 161 -0.33 -5.62 -10.02
C MET A 161 0.00 -6.11 -11.44
N ASN A 162 1.23 -6.57 -11.70
CA ASN A 162 1.62 -7.04 -13.04
C ASN A 162 0.78 -8.23 -13.53
N ASN A 163 0.28 -9.05 -12.62
CA ASN A 163 -0.52 -10.24 -12.93
C ASN A 163 -2.02 -10.06 -12.65
N VAL A 164 -2.44 -8.84 -12.30
CA VAL A 164 -3.84 -8.55 -11.96
C VAL A 164 -4.60 -8.06 -13.18
N ILE A 165 -5.72 -8.72 -13.48
CA ILE A 165 -6.61 -8.38 -14.58
C ILE A 165 -7.77 -7.52 -14.03
N ARG A 166 -8.01 -6.38 -14.67
CA ARG A 166 -9.15 -5.53 -14.29
C ARG A 166 -10.46 -6.20 -14.72
N PRO A 167 -11.36 -6.53 -13.79
CA PRO A 167 -12.68 -7.10 -14.16
C PRO A 167 -13.53 -6.07 -14.90
N ILE A 168 -14.42 -6.59 -15.74
CA ILE A 168 -15.45 -5.81 -16.41
C ILE A 168 -16.68 -5.76 -15.49
N SER A 169 -17.32 -4.59 -15.43
CA SER A 169 -18.53 -4.40 -14.64
C SER A 169 -19.67 -5.32 -15.13
N GLN A 170 -20.37 -5.91 -14.16
CA GLN A 170 -21.63 -6.62 -14.44
C GLN A 170 -22.81 -5.66 -14.67
N LYS A 171 -22.64 -4.38 -14.33
CA LYS A 171 -23.64 -3.36 -14.62
C LYS A 171 -23.56 -2.93 -16.08
N GLN A 172 -24.72 -2.93 -16.73
CA GLN A 172 -24.84 -2.29 -18.03
C GLN A 172 -24.54 -0.80 -17.91
N ASP A 173 -23.64 -0.30 -18.72
CA ASP A 173 -23.37 1.13 -18.80
C ASP A 173 -24.64 1.82 -19.33
N LYS A 174 -25.21 2.72 -18.52
CA LYS A 174 -26.30 3.57 -18.99
C LYS A 174 -25.77 4.45 -20.12
N LYS A 175 -26.30 4.26 -21.32
CA LYS A 175 -26.02 5.17 -22.43
C LYS A 175 -26.59 6.55 -22.05
N VAL A 176 -25.71 7.50 -21.75
CA VAL A 176 -26.11 8.89 -21.60
C VAL A 176 -26.23 9.47 -22.99
N ARG A 177 -27.41 9.93 -23.34
CA ARG A 177 -27.64 10.69 -24.58
C ARG A 177 -27.76 12.18 -24.28
N ALA A 178 -27.35 13.02 -25.18
CA ALA A 178 -27.64 14.43 -25.13
C ALA A 178 -29.16 14.65 -25.34
N LEU A 179 -29.68 15.73 -24.76
CA LEU A 179 -31.03 16.18 -25.06
C LEU A 179 -31.13 16.58 -26.52
N THR A 180 -32.26 16.28 -27.16
CA THR A 180 -32.57 16.87 -28.48
C THR A 180 -32.83 18.36 -28.30
N ILE A 181 -32.86 19.10 -29.41
CA ILE A 181 -33.13 20.55 -29.37
C ILE A 181 -34.51 20.82 -28.76
N ASP A 182 -35.51 20.02 -29.14
CA ASP A 182 -36.88 20.15 -28.61
C ASP A 182 -36.95 19.87 -27.10
N GLU A 183 -36.30 18.77 -26.65
CA GLU A 183 -36.22 18.44 -25.21
C GLU A 183 -35.46 19.51 -24.42
N GLN A 184 -34.43 20.12 -25.03
CA GLN A 184 -33.70 21.21 -24.39
C GLN A 184 -34.57 22.46 -24.25
N GLN A 185 -35.38 22.75 -25.25
CA GLN A 185 -36.29 23.88 -25.21
C GLN A 185 -37.40 23.70 -24.21
N GLU A 186 -38.04 22.52 -24.19
CA GLU A 186 -39.03 22.15 -23.19
C GLU A 186 -38.47 22.23 -21.76
N PHE A 187 -37.26 21.72 -21.55
CA PHE A 187 -36.58 21.81 -20.27
C PHE A 187 -36.30 23.26 -19.85
N THR A 188 -35.87 24.10 -20.79
CA THR A 188 -35.61 25.51 -20.55
C THR A 188 -36.88 26.27 -20.19
N ASP A 189 -37.98 26.04 -20.92
CA ASP A 189 -39.26 26.65 -20.68
C ASP A 189 -39.84 26.22 -19.32
N TYR A 190 -39.69 24.94 -18.96
CA TYR A 190 -40.03 24.44 -17.63
C TYR A 190 -39.23 25.13 -16.54
N LEU A 191 -37.94 25.34 -16.70
CA LEU A 191 -37.08 26.03 -15.75
C LEU A 191 -37.51 27.51 -15.60
N LEU A 192 -37.79 28.17 -16.70
CA LEU A 192 -38.25 29.56 -16.69
C LEU A 192 -39.63 29.72 -16.02
N SER A 193 -40.55 28.77 -16.26
CA SER A 193 -41.88 28.77 -15.65
C SER A 193 -41.87 28.57 -14.13
N LYS A 194 -40.86 27.91 -13.58
CA LYS A 194 -40.71 27.57 -12.16
C LYS A 194 -40.08 28.68 -11.30
N ASN A 195 -39.82 29.88 -11.85
CA ASN A 195 -39.27 31.02 -11.10
C ASN A 195 -38.06 30.64 -10.23
N LEU A 196 -36.94 30.30 -10.87
CA LEU A 196 -35.72 29.75 -10.25
C LEU A 196 -34.95 30.76 -9.39
N ASN A 197 -35.63 31.64 -8.66
CA ASN A 197 -35.01 32.41 -7.56
C ASN A 197 -34.60 31.53 -6.35
N GLN A 198 -34.80 30.20 -6.41
CA GLN A 198 -34.45 29.25 -5.35
C GLN A 198 -33.19 28.42 -5.58
N CYS A 199 -32.56 28.50 -6.73
CA CYS A 199 -31.27 27.85 -6.96
C CYS A 199 -30.13 28.84 -6.73
N LYS A 200 -29.89 29.23 -5.49
CA LYS A 200 -28.61 29.81 -5.09
C LYS A 200 -27.64 28.64 -4.83
N TYR A 201 -26.59 28.61 -5.65
CA TYR A 201 -25.40 27.75 -5.44
C TYR A 201 -24.59 28.17 -4.23
#